data_b1594b9ec0fc51fd8bc1a646a318ddbd
#
_entry.id   b1594b9ec0fc51fd8bc1a646a318ddbd
#
_cell.length_a   1.000
_cell.length_b   1.000
_cell.length_c   1.000
_cell.angle_alpha   90.00
_cell.angle_beta   90.00
_cell.angle_gamma   90.00
#
_symmetry.space_group_name_H-M   'P 1'
#
loop_
_entity.id
_entity.type
_entity.pdbx_description
1 polymer ?
#
loop_
_entity_poly.entity_id
_entity_poly.type
_entity_poly.pdbx_seq_one_letter_code
_entity_poly.pdbx_strand_id
1 'polypeptide(L)'
;MHRSDLHLNDYLPYLINRVGSALASRFTEDRLVAHGLSIAMWRVLAVLSNNGGQRQIDLAGFTSIDASTLSRLVTRLVRMGLVTRSRSRTNSREVVVTLSAKGRTIVDRLIPAALGLEDVLSAGVTKKDLAVVKRALRKMYANVSRPRDIRRGSWRQTGDDAKLIVER
;
A
#
# COMPACT_ATOMS: atom_id res chain seq x y z
N MET A 1 26.20 -2.12 -34.92
CA MET A 1 25.74 -1.80 -33.57
C MET A 1 24.21 -1.81 -33.60
N HIS A 2 23.56 -2.95 -33.28
CA HIS A 2 22.09 -3.04 -33.29
C HIS A 2 21.57 -2.21 -32.11
N ARG A 3 20.92 -1.10 -32.41
CA ARG A 3 20.08 -0.40 -31.46
C ARG A 3 18.89 -1.31 -31.18
N SER A 4 18.84 -1.93 -30.03
CA SER A 4 17.66 -2.67 -29.57
C SER A 4 16.57 -1.62 -29.29
N ASP A 5 15.60 -1.51 -30.18
CA ASP A 5 14.50 -0.58 -30.02
C ASP A 5 13.61 -1.06 -28.85
N LEU A 6 13.59 -0.28 -27.78
CA LEU A 6 12.72 -0.53 -26.64
C LEU A 6 11.29 -0.08 -26.97
N HIS A 7 10.41 -1.04 -27.24
CA HIS A 7 8.99 -0.77 -27.45
C HIS A 7 8.28 -0.58 -26.10
N LEU A 8 8.10 0.68 -25.70
CA LEU A 8 7.55 1.02 -24.39
C LEU A 8 6.16 0.42 -24.14
N ASN A 9 5.32 0.32 -25.18
CA ASN A 9 3.98 -0.23 -25.03
C ASN A 9 3.96 -1.74 -24.69
N ASP A 10 5.07 -2.46 -24.94
CA ASP A 10 5.23 -3.87 -24.63
C ASP A 10 6.20 -4.07 -23.46
N TYR A 11 6.81 -2.99 -22.95
CA TYR A 11 7.76 -3.05 -21.86
C TYR A 11 7.05 -3.08 -20.49
N LEU A 12 7.01 -4.25 -19.88
CA LEU A 12 6.26 -4.49 -18.65
C LEU A 12 6.52 -3.49 -17.51
N PRO A 13 7.78 -3.10 -17.18
CA PRO A 13 8.02 -2.11 -16.14
C PRO A 13 7.37 -0.75 -16.43
N TYR A 14 7.32 -0.35 -17.70
CA TYR A 14 6.64 0.88 -18.12
C TYR A 14 5.13 0.77 -17.94
N LEU A 15 4.53 -0.36 -18.34
CA LEU A 15 3.10 -0.60 -18.18
C LEU A 15 2.69 -0.60 -16.71
N ILE A 16 3.44 -1.29 -15.86
CA ILE A 16 3.20 -1.32 -14.39
C ILE A 16 3.26 0.11 -13.82
N ASN A 17 4.29 0.88 -14.19
CA ASN A 17 4.44 2.26 -13.71
C ASN A 17 3.29 3.16 -14.17
N ARG A 18 2.87 3.05 -15.44
CA ARG A 18 1.74 3.83 -15.97
C ARG A 18 0.45 3.55 -15.22
N VAL A 19 0.12 2.27 -15.03
CA VAL A 19 -1.08 1.86 -14.30
C VAL A 19 -1.01 2.36 -12.86
N GLY A 20 0.11 2.13 -12.17
CA GLY A 20 0.29 2.57 -10.79
C GLY A 20 0.18 4.09 -10.61
N SER A 21 0.77 4.86 -11.54
CA SER A 21 0.69 6.33 -11.52
C SER A 21 -0.73 6.83 -11.79
N ALA A 22 -1.43 6.27 -12.77
CA ALA A 22 -2.81 6.65 -13.09
C ALA A 22 -3.76 6.38 -11.92
N LEU A 23 -3.62 5.22 -11.26
CA LEU A 23 -4.40 4.88 -10.07
C LEU A 23 -4.11 5.83 -8.90
N ALA A 24 -2.83 6.13 -8.67
CA ALA A 24 -2.41 7.04 -7.60
C ALA A 24 -2.95 8.45 -7.81
N SER A 25 -2.86 9.01 -9.03
CA SER A 25 -3.42 10.32 -9.37
C SER A 25 -4.93 10.35 -9.17
N ARG A 26 -5.64 9.42 -9.80
CA ARG A 26 -7.10 9.35 -9.70
C ARG A 26 -7.58 9.25 -8.25
N PHE A 27 -7.02 8.35 -7.46
CA PHE A 27 -7.43 8.20 -6.06
C PHE A 27 -7.10 9.43 -5.23
N THR A 28 -5.97 10.08 -5.51
CA THR A 28 -5.57 11.31 -4.82
C THR A 28 -6.54 12.43 -5.13
N GLU A 29 -6.83 12.68 -6.39
CA GLU A 29 -7.72 13.76 -6.85
C GLU A 29 -9.16 13.55 -6.36
N ASP A 30 -9.70 12.33 -6.55
CA ASP A 30 -11.08 12.03 -6.25
C ASP A 30 -11.38 11.94 -4.75
N ARG A 31 -10.40 11.52 -3.93
CA ARG A 31 -10.67 11.11 -2.54
C ARG A 31 -9.71 11.66 -1.50
N LEU A 32 -8.41 11.70 -1.77
CA LEU A 32 -7.44 12.01 -0.72
C LEU A 32 -7.29 13.51 -0.44
N VAL A 33 -7.41 14.34 -1.48
CA VAL A 33 -7.25 15.81 -1.37
C VAL A 33 -8.23 16.40 -0.35
N ALA A 34 -9.47 15.96 -0.33
CA ALA A 34 -10.49 16.42 0.62
C ALA A 34 -10.12 16.18 2.10
N HIS A 35 -9.19 15.26 2.36
CA HIS A 35 -8.68 14.93 3.68
C HIS A 35 -7.25 15.44 3.94
N GLY A 36 -6.67 16.20 3.00
CA GLY A 36 -5.28 16.67 3.07
C GLY A 36 -4.25 15.54 3.03
N LEU A 37 -4.61 14.39 2.45
CA LEU A 37 -3.77 13.20 2.36
C LEU A 37 -3.08 13.12 1.00
N SER A 38 -1.85 12.61 1.01
CA SER A 38 -1.16 12.11 -0.20
C SER A 38 -1.33 10.60 -0.33
N ILE A 39 -1.04 10.05 -1.52
CA ILE A 39 -1.03 8.60 -1.73
C ILE A 39 -0.07 7.86 -0.79
N ALA A 40 1.08 8.46 -0.47
CA ALA A 40 2.03 7.89 0.48
C ALA A 40 1.48 7.86 1.91
N MET A 41 0.75 8.89 2.34
CA MET A 41 0.06 8.91 3.63
C MET A 41 -1.06 7.85 3.68
N TRP A 42 -1.84 7.73 2.61
CA TRP A 42 -2.85 6.70 2.50
C TRP A 42 -2.26 5.29 2.63
N ARG A 43 -1.14 5.00 1.94
CA ARG A 43 -0.46 3.70 2.07
C ARG A 43 -0.10 3.38 3.52
N VAL A 44 0.41 4.34 4.27
CA VAL A 44 0.72 4.16 5.70
C VAL A 44 -0.54 3.84 6.50
N LEU A 45 -1.61 4.61 6.31
CA LEU A 45 -2.88 4.40 7.01
C LEU A 45 -3.51 3.05 6.66
N ALA A 46 -3.50 2.65 5.38
CA ALA A 46 -4.02 1.37 4.91
C ALA A 46 -3.25 0.18 5.51
N VAL A 47 -1.92 0.25 5.57
CA VAL A 47 -1.09 -0.78 6.23
C VAL A 47 -1.43 -0.89 7.71
N LEU A 48 -1.56 0.25 8.40
CA LEU A 48 -1.91 0.25 9.83
C LEU A 48 -3.34 -0.27 10.09
N SER A 49 -4.25 -0.04 9.16
CA SER A 49 -5.62 -0.59 9.26
C SER A 49 -5.63 -2.10 9.10
N ASN A 50 -4.87 -2.61 8.14
CA ASN A 50 -4.85 -4.04 7.81
C ASN A 50 -4.03 -4.87 8.83
N ASN A 51 -2.91 -4.33 9.31
CA ASN A 51 -1.94 -5.08 10.11
C ASN A 51 -1.93 -4.68 11.59
N GLY A 52 -2.73 -3.68 12.00
CA GLY A 52 -2.65 -3.10 13.33
C GLY A 52 -1.42 -2.21 13.54
N GLY A 53 -1.03 -2.00 14.79
CA GLY A 53 0.16 -1.21 15.13
C GLY A 53 1.43 -1.83 14.58
N GLN A 54 2.27 -1.00 13.94
CA GLN A 54 3.50 -1.45 13.30
C GLN A 54 4.71 -0.65 13.79
N ARG A 55 5.87 -1.30 13.87
CA ARG A 55 7.14 -0.58 14.09
C ARG A 55 7.41 0.30 12.86
N GLN A 56 7.94 1.49 13.11
CA GLN A 56 8.21 2.44 12.01
C GLN A 56 9.14 1.85 10.93
N ILE A 57 10.06 0.97 11.34
CA ILE A 57 10.97 0.31 10.39
C ILE A 57 10.23 -0.71 9.49
N ASP A 58 9.22 -1.40 10.03
CA ASP A 58 8.44 -2.37 9.26
C ASP A 58 7.50 -1.67 8.29
N LEU A 59 6.94 -0.50 8.67
CA LEU A 59 6.15 0.33 7.77
C LEU A 59 6.92 0.74 6.52
N ALA A 60 8.22 0.99 6.61
CA ALA A 60 9.06 1.31 5.45
C ALA A 60 9.07 0.14 4.44
N GLY A 61 9.19 -1.09 4.93
CA GLY A 61 9.12 -2.29 4.09
C GLY A 61 7.73 -2.48 3.47
N PHE A 62 6.66 -2.39 4.27
CA PHE A 62 5.29 -2.58 3.78
C PHE A 62 4.84 -1.53 2.78
N THR A 63 5.28 -0.28 2.93
CA THR A 63 4.84 0.83 2.07
C THR A 63 5.76 1.07 0.88
N SER A 64 6.93 0.42 0.85
CA SER A 64 8.02 0.71 -0.11
C SER A 64 8.43 2.19 -0.11
N ILE A 65 8.40 2.83 1.06
CA ILE A 65 8.82 4.22 1.29
C ILE A 65 10.14 4.18 2.07
N ASP A 66 11.11 4.98 1.65
CA ASP A 66 12.37 5.08 2.39
C ASP A 66 12.15 5.59 3.84
N ALA A 67 13.03 5.18 4.74
CA ALA A 67 12.87 5.41 6.18
C ALA A 67 12.81 6.91 6.54
N SER A 68 13.55 7.76 5.83
CA SER A 68 13.60 9.21 6.09
C SER A 68 12.29 9.90 5.66
N THR A 69 11.80 9.57 4.50
CA THR A 69 10.50 10.04 3.98
C THR A 69 9.37 9.53 4.86
N LEU A 70 9.38 8.24 5.23
CA LEU A 70 8.38 7.67 6.13
C LEU A 70 8.35 8.38 7.47
N SER A 71 9.51 8.69 8.06
CA SER A 71 9.57 9.42 9.35
C SER A 71 8.88 10.78 9.27
N ARG A 72 9.09 11.53 8.18
CA ARG A 72 8.42 12.81 7.93
C ARG A 72 6.91 12.64 7.74
N LEU A 73 6.50 11.63 6.98
CA LEU A 73 5.07 11.31 6.77
C LEU A 73 4.37 10.95 8.07
N VAL A 74 4.97 10.07 8.88
CA VAL A 74 4.40 9.69 10.18
C VAL A 74 4.33 10.91 11.11
N THR A 75 5.34 11.80 11.12
CA THR A 75 5.28 13.05 11.89
C THR A 75 4.11 13.94 11.45
N ARG A 76 3.87 14.05 10.14
CA ARG A 76 2.73 14.80 9.61
C ARG A 76 1.40 14.14 10.00
N LEU A 77 1.28 12.82 9.89
CA LEU A 77 0.07 12.08 10.29
C LEU A 77 -0.22 12.23 11.80
N VAL A 78 0.82 12.27 12.65
CA VAL A 78 0.67 12.56 14.09
C VAL A 78 0.13 13.97 14.29
N ARG A 79 0.67 14.99 13.62
CA ARG A 79 0.17 16.38 13.69
C ARG A 79 -1.29 16.50 13.23
N MET A 80 -1.70 15.71 12.27
CA MET A 80 -3.09 15.63 11.80
C MET A 80 -4.00 14.86 12.77
N GLY A 81 -3.43 14.22 13.79
CA GLY A 81 -4.15 13.41 14.77
C GLY A 81 -4.64 12.07 14.21
N LEU A 82 -4.08 11.58 13.12
CA LEU A 82 -4.51 10.35 12.44
C LEU A 82 -3.80 9.10 12.94
N VAL A 83 -2.60 9.26 13.46
CA VAL A 83 -1.83 8.18 14.08
C VAL A 83 -1.23 8.64 15.39
N THR A 84 -0.90 7.69 16.24
CA THR A 84 -0.14 7.90 17.47
C THR A 84 1.18 7.16 17.40
N ARG A 85 2.18 7.66 18.14
CA ARG A 85 3.47 7.00 18.35
C ARG A 85 3.57 6.59 19.82
N SER A 86 3.94 5.34 20.07
CA SER A 86 4.27 4.85 21.39
C SER A 86 5.60 4.10 21.37
N ARG A 87 6.28 4.04 22.51
CA ARG A 87 7.42 3.14 22.64
C ARG A 87 6.92 1.70 22.73
N SER A 88 7.65 0.77 22.10
CA SER A 88 7.35 -0.65 22.22
C SER A 88 7.41 -1.09 23.70
N ARG A 89 6.48 -1.93 24.11
CA ARG A 89 6.49 -2.52 25.46
C ARG A 89 7.63 -3.52 25.66
N THR A 90 8.11 -4.13 24.58
CA THR A 90 9.16 -5.15 24.62
C THR A 90 10.55 -4.60 24.34
N ASN A 91 10.65 -3.45 23.68
CA ASN A 91 11.92 -2.80 23.35
C ASN A 91 11.75 -1.28 23.33
N SER A 92 12.23 -0.60 24.37
CA SER A 92 12.09 0.86 24.54
C SER A 92 12.76 1.70 23.43
N ARG A 93 13.63 1.10 22.62
CA ARG A 93 14.26 1.76 21.46
C ARG A 93 13.39 1.74 20.21
N GLU A 94 12.33 0.93 20.18
CA GLU A 94 11.44 0.79 19.03
C GLU A 94 10.21 1.69 19.17
N VAL A 95 9.90 2.40 18.09
CA VAL A 95 8.69 3.23 18.00
C VAL A 95 7.63 2.45 17.24
N VAL A 96 6.48 2.27 17.86
CA VAL A 96 5.29 1.68 17.28
C VAL A 96 4.33 2.79 16.86
N VAL A 97 3.81 2.70 15.66
CA VAL A 97 2.82 3.62 15.09
C VAL A 97 1.48 2.89 15.03
N THR A 98 0.42 3.53 15.50
CA THR A 98 -0.95 2.98 15.48
C THR A 98 -1.94 4.01 14.95
N LEU A 99 -3.06 3.54 14.38
CA LEU A 99 -4.16 4.45 14.03
C LEU A 99 -4.79 5.03 15.30
N SER A 100 -5.07 6.32 15.27
CA SER A 100 -5.97 6.94 16.24
C SER A 100 -7.44 6.62 15.92
N ALA A 101 -8.38 6.96 16.80
CA ALA A 101 -9.81 6.88 16.51
C ALA A 101 -10.18 7.70 15.25
N LYS A 102 -9.65 8.94 15.16
CA LYS A 102 -9.84 9.80 13.98
C LYS A 102 -9.25 9.17 12.70
N GLY A 103 -8.06 8.58 12.79
CA GLY A 103 -7.43 7.88 11.68
C GLY A 103 -8.26 6.71 11.20
N ARG A 104 -8.79 5.91 12.12
CA ARG A 104 -9.68 4.78 11.81
C ARG A 104 -10.92 5.26 11.05
N THR A 105 -11.61 6.28 11.56
CA THR A 105 -12.79 6.84 10.90
C THR A 105 -12.51 7.31 9.46
N ILE A 106 -11.34 7.91 9.21
CA ILE A 106 -10.97 8.34 7.85
C ILE A 106 -10.70 7.13 6.96
N VAL A 107 -9.97 6.14 7.46
CA VAL A 107 -9.67 4.93 6.69
C VAL A 107 -10.96 4.19 6.34
N ASP A 108 -11.88 4.02 7.29
CA ASP A 108 -13.16 3.34 7.06
C ASP A 108 -14.00 4.03 5.97
N ARG A 109 -13.91 5.36 5.86
CA ARG A 109 -14.54 6.13 4.76
C ARG A 109 -13.85 5.96 3.42
N LEU A 110 -12.54 5.75 3.40
CA LEU A 110 -11.75 5.66 2.17
C LEU A 110 -11.68 4.24 1.60
N ILE A 111 -11.83 3.20 2.42
CA ILE A 111 -11.80 1.80 1.98
C ILE A 111 -12.80 1.52 0.86
N PRO A 112 -14.10 1.89 0.95
CA PRO A 112 -15.04 1.63 -0.15
C PRO A 112 -14.60 2.27 -1.47
N ALA A 113 -14.04 3.48 -1.41
CA ALA A 113 -13.54 4.15 -2.61
C ALA A 113 -12.29 3.47 -3.18
N ALA A 114 -11.41 2.94 -2.33
CA ALA A 114 -10.25 2.17 -2.77
C ALA A 114 -10.66 0.84 -3.44
N LEU A 115 -11.68 0.16 -2.90
CA LEU A 115 -12.25 -1.04 -3.51
C LEU A 115 -12.92 -0.71 -4.86
N GLY A 116 -13.72 0.35 -4.94
CA GLY A 116 -14.32 0.79 -6.20
C GLY A 116 -13.29 1.19 -7.26
N LEU A 117 -12.11 1.65 -6.87
CA LEU A 117 -11.01 1.88 -7.79
C LEU A 117 -10.46 0.56 -8.39
N GLU A 118 -10.46 -0.53 -7.62
CA GLU A 118 -10.09 -1.86 -8.14
C GLU A 118 -11.12 -2.33 -9.18
N ASP A 119 -12.42 -2.10 -8.96
CA ASP A 119 -13.47 -2.43 -9.92
C ASP A 119 -13.28 -1.68 -11.24
N VAL A 120 -12.96 -0.39 -11.18
CA VAL A 120 -12.66 0.42 -12.37
C VAL A 120 -11.42 -0.11 -13.10
N LEU A 121 -10.35 -0.44 -12.35
CA LEU A 121 -9.12 -0.99 -12.92
C LEU A 121 -9.36 -2.32 -13.64
N SER A 122 -10.22 -3.15 -13.09
CA SER A 122 -10.47 -4.51 -13.59
C SER A 122 -11.64 -4.60 -14.57
N ALA A 123 -12.26 -3.49 -14.94
CA ALA A 123 -13.36 -3.48 -15.90
C ALA A 123 -12.95 -4.14 -17.23
N GLY A 124 -13.72 -5.12 -17.68
CA GLY A 124 -13.41 -5.91 -18.88
C GLY A 124 -12.38 -7.03 -18.69
N VAL A 125 -11.80 -7.19 -17.49
CA VAL A 125 -10.89 -8.30 -17.16
C VAL A 125 -11.68 -9.40 -16.45
N THR A 126 -11.53 -10.63 -16.91
CA THR A 126 -12.24 -11.76 -16.25
C THR A 126 -11.69 -12.01 -14.84
N LYS A 127 -12.51 -12.54 -13.93
CA LYS A 127 -12.06 -12.90 -12.56
C LYS A 127 -10.87 -13.87 -12.60
N LYS A 128 -10.83 -14.78 -13.58
CA LYS A 128 -9.72 -15.72 -13.78
C LYS A 128 -8.43 -14.99 -14.15
N ASP A 129 -8.49 -14.08 -15.11
CA ASP A 129 -7.31 -13.31 -15.55
C ASP A 129 -6.84 -12.37 -14.45
N LEU A 130 -7.75 -11.72 -13.74
CA LEU A 130 -7.40 -10.86 -12.59
C LEU A 130 -6.65 -11.64 -11.49
N ALA A 131 -7.07 -12.88 -11.21
CA ALA A 131 -6.36 -13.74 -10.26
C ALA A 131 -4.94 -14.09 -10.76
N VAL A 132 -4.79 -14.34 -12.07
CA VAL A 132 -3.47 -14.57 -12.69
C VAL A 132 -2.59 -13.33 -12.58
N VAL A 133 -3.12 -12.15 -12.92
CA VAL A 133 -2.40 -10.86 -12.80
C VAL A 133 -1.96 -10.60 -11.37
N LYS A 134 -2.85 -10.73 -10.38
CA LYS A 134 -2.50 -10.55 -8.97
C LYS A 134 -1.39 -11.50 -8.51
N ARG A 135 -1.43 -12.77 -8.93
CA ARG A 135 -0.39 -13.75 -8.63
C ARG A 135 0.95 -13.39 -9.31
N ALA A 136 0.90 -13.01 -10.59
CA ALA A 136 2.09 -12.62 -11.34
C ALA A 136 2.77 -11.39 -10.73
N LEU A 137 2.01 -10.34 -10.39
CA LEU A 137 2.52 -9.13 -9.77
C LEU A 137 3.19 -9.41 -8.41
N ARG A 138 2.61 -10.29 -7.57
CA ARG A 138 3.25 -10.70 -6.30
C ARG A 138 4.60 -11.38 -6.55
N LYS A 139 4.68 -12.29 -7.54
CA LYS A 139 5.92 -12.96 -7.90
C LYS A 139 6.96 -11.98 -8.45
N MET A 140 6.55 -11.06 -9.32
CA MET A 140 7.41 -10.01 -9.86
C MET A 140 7.96 -9.10 -8.76
N TYR A 141 7.10 -8.69 -7.81
CA TYR A 141 7.54 -7.93 -6.64
C TYR A 141 8.59 -8.68 -5.83
N ALA A 142 8.36 -9.96 -5.53
CA ALA A 142 9.32 -10.79 -4.81
C ALA A 142 10.68 -10.91 -5.54
N ASN A 143 10.68 -10.95 -6.88
CA ASN A 143 11.90 -11.04 -7.67
C ASN A 143 12.76 -9.76 -7.62
N VAL A 144 12.14 -8.58 -7.49
CA VAL A 144 12.85 -7.28 -7.51
C VAL A 144 13.08 -6.71 -6.12
N SER A 145 12.35 -7.20 -5.10
CA SER A 145 12.54 -6.79 -3.72
C SER A 145 13.85 -7.34 -3.18
N ARG A 146 14.66 -6.48 -2.57
CA ARG A 146 15.93 -6.89 -1.97
C ARG A 146 15.68 -7.85 -0.79
N PRO A 147 16.60 -8.79 -0.49
CA PRO A 147 16.45 -9.75 0.62
C PRO A 147 16.17 -9.12 1.99
N ARG A 148 16.58 -7.86 2.20
CA ARG A 148 16.27 -7.08 3.41
C ARG A 148 14.78 -6.79 3.55
N ASP A 149 14.07 -6.57 2.44
CA ASP A 149 12.66 -6.22 2.43
C ASP A 149 11.79 -7.45 2.65
N ILE A 150 12.23 -8.62 2.13
CA ILE A 150 11.50 -9.89 2.23
C ILE A 150 11.46 -10.44 3.67
N ARG A 151 12.56 -10.30 4.43
CA ARG A 151 12.61 -10.81 5.82
C ARG A 151 11.78 -10.00 6.82
N ARG A 152 11.40 -8.76 6.48
CA ARG A 152 10.64 -7.85 7.34
C ARG A 152 9.22 -7.60 6.86
N GLY A 153 8.91 -7.92 5.63
CA GLY A 153 7.58 -7.86 5.04
C GLY A 153 7.04 -9.26 4.80
N SER A 154 6.89 -10.07 5.85
CA SER A 154 6.12 -11.30 5.70
C SER A 154 4.68 -10.90 5.40
N TRP A 155 4.32 -10.83 4.13
CA TRP A 155 2.96 -11.05 3.72
C TRP A 155 2.64 -12.44 4.23
N ARG A 156 1.98 -12.52 5.38
CA ARG A 156 1.36 -13.77 5.76
C ARG A 156 0.52 -14.16 4.55
N GLN A 157 0.89 -15.25 3.91
CA GLN A 157 -0.01 -15.96 3.04
C GLN A 157 -1.13 -16.46 3.97
N THR A 158 -2.09 -15.59 4.23
CA THR A 158 -3.41 -16.05 4.61
C THR A 158 -4.04 -16.61 3.34
N GLY A 159 -3.48 -17.73 2.89
CA GLY A 159 -4.26 -18.69 2.18
C GLY A 159 -5.31 -19.14 3.19
N ASP A 160 -6.53 -18.91 2.88
CA ASP A 160 -7.81 -19.38 3.39
C ASP A 160 -8.77 -18.35 4.01
N ASP A 161 -8.37 -17.13 4.36
CA ASP A 161 -9.34 -16.17 4.93
C ASP A 161 -10.01 -15.22 3.90
N ALA A 162 -9.86 -15.48 2.61
CA ALA A 162 -10.57 -14.73 1.55
C ALA A 162 -12.06 -15.12 1.43
N LYS A 163 -12.61 -15.88 2.37
CA LYS A 163 -14.02 -16.31 2.38
C LYS A 163 -14.96 -15.47 3.24
N LEU A 164 -14.50 -14.39 3.87
CA LEU A 164 -15.30 -13.69 4.88
C LEU A 164 -15.70 -12.25 4.56
N ILE A 165 -15.57 -11.78 3.30
CA ILE A 165 -16.01 -10.41 2.93
C ILE A 165 -17.02 -10.41 1.75
N VAL A 166 -17.60 -11.55 1.37
CA VAL A 166 -18.60 -11.61 0.27
C VAL A 166 -19.98 -12.12 0.72
N GLU A 167 -20.21 -12.33 2.00
CA GLU A 167 -21.57 -12.64 2.50
C GLU A 167 -21.92 -11.74 3.67
N ARG A 168 -22.35 -10.52 3.37
CA ARG A 168 -23.45 -9.78 4.02
C ARG A 168 -23.70 -8.47 3.29
#